data_036d3b0f72dbee9094a4f4dc9a725578
#
_entry.id   036d3b0f72dbee9094a4f4dc9a725578
#
_cell.length_a   1.000
_cell.length_b   1.000
_cell.length_c   1.000
_cell.angle_alpha   90.00
_cell.angle_beta   90.00
_cell.angle_gamma   90.00
#
_symmetry.space_group_name_H-M   'P 1'
#
loop_
_entity.id
_entity.type
_entity.pdbx_description
1 polymer ?
#
loop_
_entity_poly.entity_id
_entity_poly.type
_entity_poly.pdbx_seq_one_letter_code
_entity_poly.pdbx_strand_id
1 'polypeptide(L)'
;MTFGLGIAAALTGPLVMTIGFIAWQNHWKGSAFALNLFKCNLASLGFLVLACTTRSHPFPDDVFTLQTVGYMFLSSTIGIIIGDWTWLEALQLLGARRVILMDSLKPFLAAFFGWLLLDEELRPTAFGGIVLTMAGVLVVSLETTNDRDDEGRHEDDNRTDNKEDETGTQKVPDENPDLTMNPIRMEIQAYNADHSVEKIENQTVSNNEERKVASSRENLRLGYPYAILNVLLDTYGAVLIKQHGKSYKVWEINLLRFGFAGVVMLLVSVGMSTVRLYRRDSEDAQQNPWYALPLSKMTWSSWGHVSVGVLLVTFATPSLTNYALFQIALALALTLGSIGPLYSLPLTFLMQHDPPTIRTVIGAFLAVAGVVVLTWKGTPPEK
;
A
#
# COMPACT_ATOMS: atom_id res chain seq x y z
N MET A 1 -5.62 20.93 26.48
CA MET A 1 -5.87 19.46 26.62
C MET A 1 -6.11 18.78 25.29
N THR A 2 -6.85 19.39 24.39
CA THR A 2 -7.19 18.86 23.04
C THR A 2 -5.98 18.68 22.12
N PHE A 3 -5.02 19.61 22.12
CA PHE A 3 -3.79 19.53 21.32
C PHE A 3 -2.95 18.29 21.62
N GLY A 4 -2.71 17.97 22.91
CA GLY A 4 -1.96 16.77 23.29
C GLY A 4 -2.67 15.47 22.89
N LEU A 5 -4.01 15.43 22.96
CA LEU A 5 -4.80 14.29 22.46
C LEU A 5 -4.71 14.17 20.93
N GLY A 6 -4.65 15.29 20.20
CA GLY A 6 -4.44 15.31 18.76
C GLY A 6 -3.09 14.70 18.36
N ILE A 7 -2.01 15.06 19.06
CA ILE A 7 -0.68 14.47 18.86
C ILE A 7 -0.70 12.97 19.18
N ALA A 8 -1.27 12.58 20.32
CA ALA A 8 -1.37 11.17 20.70
C ALA A 8 -2.13 10.35 19.66
N ALA A 9 -3.24 10.85 19.13
CA ALA A 9 -4.01 10.20 18.08
C ALA A 9 -3.20 10.09 16.76
N ALA A 10 -2.48 11.17 16.37
CA ALA A 10 -1.64 11.18 15.18
C ALA A 10 -0.45 10.20 15.26
N LEU A 11 0.10 9.98 16.44
CA LEU A 11 1.16 9.00 16.70
C LEU A 11 0.62 7.57 16.77
N THR A 12 -0.56 7.38 17.37
CA THR A 12 -1.16 6.03 17.53
C THR A 12 -1.68 5.48 16.20
N GLY A 13 -2.19 6.35 15.31
CA GLY A 13 -2.74 5.95 14.01
C GLY A 13 -1.77 5.08 13.19
N PRO A 14 -0.54 5.53 12.90
CA PRO A 14 0.45 4.77 12.15
C PRO A 14 0.85 3.46 12.83
N LEU A 15 0.91 3.40 14.15
CA LEU A 15 1.16 2.17 14.90
C LEU A 15 0.07 1.13 14.65
N VAL A 16 -1.19 1.54 14.80
CA VAL A 16 -2.36 0.67 14.55
C VAL A 16 -2.40 0.22 13.10
N MET A 17 -2.07 1.11 12.17
CA MET A 17 -1.99 0.82 10.73
C MET A 17 -0.92 -0.24 10.44
N THR A 18 0.28 -0.11 11.03
CA THR A 18 1.38 -1.07 10.85
C THR A 18 1.00 -2.46 11.35
N ILE A 19 0.40 -2.56 12.54
CA ILE A 19 -0.10 -3.84 13.09
C ILE A 19 -1.15 -4.45 12.16
N GLY A 20 -2.07 -3.65 11.64
CA GLY A 20 -3.10 -4.10 10.73
C GLY A 20 -2.55 -4.61 9.39
N PHE A 21 -1.53 -3.97 8.82
CA PHE A 21 -0.85 -4.45 7.62
C PHE A 21 -0.19 -5.82 7.83
N ILE A 22 0.49 -6.02 8.94
CA ILE A 22 1.09 -7.33 9.28
C ILE A 22 0.01 -8.41 9.33
N ALA A 23 -1.17 -8.10 9.87
CA ALA A 23 -2.27 -9.06 9.99
C ALA A 23 -2.83 -9.52 8.63
N TRP A 24 -2.85 -8.67 7.60
CA TRP A 24 -3.51 -9.04 6.32
C TRP A 24 -2.59 -9.34 5.15
N GLN A 25 -1.35 -8.75 5.10
CA GLN A 25 -0.49 -8.74 3.90
C GLN A 25 -0.25 -10.13 3.29
N ASN A 26 -0.07 -11.16 4.14
CA ASN A 26 0.21 -12.51 3.69
C ASN A 26 -1.05 -13.37 3.43
N HIS A 27 -2.23 -12.84 3.75
CA HIS A 27 -3.49 -13.57 3.69
C HIS A 27 -4.39 -13.15 2.53
N TRP A 28 -4.20 -11.92 1.97
CA TRP A 28 -5.00 -11.44 0.86
C TRP A 28 -4.54 -12.02 -0.48
N LYS A 29 -5.48 -12.61 -1.23
CA LYS A 29 -5.21 -13.24 -2.54
C LYS A 29 -6.06 -12.65 -3.69
N GLY A 30 -6.64 -11.49 -3.48
CA GLY A 30 -7.46 -10.78 -4.47
C GLY A 30 -6.74 -9.60 -5.11
N SER A 31 -7.45 -8.90 -6.01
CA SER A 31 -6.98 -7.65 -6.59
C SER A 31 -6.98 -6.50 -5.57
N ALA A 32 -6.34 -5.40 -5.92
CA ALA A 32 -6.36 -4.14 -5.18
C ALA A 32 -7.79 -3.59 -5.05
N PHE A 33 -8.56 -3.61 -6.15
CA PHE A 33 -9.96 -3.17 -6.14
C PHE A 33 -10.82 -4.01 -5.20
N ALA A 34 -10.69 -5.34 -5.25
CA ALA A 34 -11.44 -6.24 -4.38
C ALA A 34 -11.11 -6.04 -2.89
N LEU A 35 -9.84 -5.74 -2.56
CA LEU A 35 -9.46 -5.37 -1.19
C LEU A 35 -10.11 -4.05 -0.78
N ASN A 36 -10.08 -3.05 -1.64
CA ASN A 36 -10.68 -1.74 -1.36
C ASN A 36 -12.21 -1.84 -1.20
N LEU A 37 -12.86 -2.63 -2.06
CA LEU A 37 -14.29 -2.97 -1.93
C LEU A 37 -14.60 -3.59 -0.56
N PHE A 38 -13.85 -4.62 -0.15
CA PHE A 38 -14.05 -5.30 1.11
C PHE A 38 -13.82 -4.39 2.31
N LYS A 39 -12.68 -3.66 2.33
CA LYS A 39 -12.31 -2.79 3.45
C LYS A 39 -13.28 -1.64 3.64
N CYS A 40 -13.76 -1.00 2.56
CA CYS A 40 -14.71 0.12 2.64
C CYS A 40 -16.06 -0.33 3.19
N ASN A 41 -16.58 -1.47 2.73
CA ASN A 41 -17.87 -1.99 3.19
C ASN A 41 -17.79 -2.49 4.63
N LEU A 42 -16.74 -3.21 5.03
CA LEU A 42 -16.59 -3.69 6.41
C LEU A 42 -16.42 -2.52 7.39
N ALA A 43 -15.59 -1.53 7.06
CA ALA A 43 -15.39 -0.36 7.90
C ALA A 43 -16.66 0.50 8.02
N SER A 44 -17.43 0.67 6.93
CA SER A 44 -18.66 1.43 6.94
C SER A 44 -19.72 0.81 7.86
N LEU A 45 -19.81 -0.52 7.94
CA LEU A 45 -20.68 -1.20 8.90
C LEU A 45 -20.30 -0.87 10.34
N GLY A 46 -19.01 -0.86 10.68
CA GLY A 46 -18.52 -0.46 12.00
C GLY A 46 -18.86 1.00 12.34
N PHE A 47 -18.66 1.91 11.39
CA PHE A 47 -18.99 3.34 11.55
C PHE A 47 -20.50 3.56 11.66
N LEU A 48 -21.31 2.80 10.94
CA LEU A 48 -22.76 2.86 11.04
C LEU A 48 -23.23 2.46 12.45
N VAL A 49 -22.70 1.39 13.01
CA VAL A 49 -22.99 0.96 14.38
C VAL A 49 -22.63 2.08 15.37
N LEU A 50 -21.43 2.69 15.24
CA LEU A 50 -21.05 3.80 16.10
C LEU A 50 -21.95 5.03 15.92
N ALA A 51 -22.31 5.38 14.69
CA ALA A 51 -23.19 6.51 14.42
C ALA A 51 -24.56 6.31 15.07
N CYS A 52 -25.13 5.11 14.97
CA CYS A 52 -26.42 4.77 15.57
C CYS A 52 -26.39 4.71 17.12
N THR A 53 -25.25 4.30 17.70
CA THR A 53 -25.14 4.13 19.17
C THR A 53 -24.75 5.40 19.91
N THR A 54 -24.09 6.37 19.24
CA THR A 54 -23.49 7.52 19.90
C THR A 54 -24.31 8.81 19.82
N ARG A 55 -25.40 8.84 19.08
CA ARG A 55 -26.37 9.95 19.04
C ARG A 55 -27.78 9.46 19.27
N SER A 56 -28.58 10.28 20.03
CA SER A 56 -30.01 10.04 20.17
C SER A 56 -30.78 10.21 18.87
N HIS A 57 -30.30 11.09 18.00
CA HIS A 57 -30.76 11.29 16.61
C HIS A 57 -29.55 11.18 15.68
N PRO A 58 -29.29 10.02 15.09
CA PRO A 58 -28.29 9.90 14.04
C PRO A 58 -28.76 10.72 12.83
N PHE A 59 -27.86 11.51 12.25
CA PHE A 59 -28.13 12.32 11.05
C PHE A 59 -29.07 13.54 11.28
N PRO A 60 -28.75 14.49 12.18
CA PRO A 60 -29.54 15.70 12.36
C PRO A 60 -29.46 16.60 11.11
N ASP A 61 -30.62 17.13 10.68
CA ASP A 61 -30.78 17.90 9.42
C ASP A 61 -29.92 19.18 9.38
N ASP A 62 -29.62 19.78 10.52
CA ASP A 62 -28.78 20.96 10.65
C ASP A 62 -27.29 20.69 10.34
N VAL A 63 -26.83 19.45 10.50
CA VAL A 63 -25.46 19.02 10.22
C VAL A 63 -25.35 18.37 8.84
N PHE A 64 -26.30 17.49 8.48
CA PHE A 64 -26.32 16.73 7.24
C PHE A 64 -26.95 17.51 6.08
N THR A 65 -26.43 18.71 5.79
CA THR A 65 -26.86 19.46 4.62
C THR A 65 -26.33 18.85 3.31
N LEU A 66 -27.07 19.03 2.21
CA LEU A 66 -26.65 18.53 0.90
C LEU A 66 -25.23 19.00 0.52
N GLN A 67 -24.89 20.23 0.89
CA GLN A 67 -23.57 20.80 0.60
C GLN A 67 -22.45 20.11 1.39
N THR A 68 -22.59 19.94 2.70
CA THR A 68 -21.56 19.31 3.55
C THR A 68 -21.40 17.83 3.23
N VAL A 69 -22.50 17.11 2.99
CA VAL A 69 -22.48 15.71 2.53
C VAL A 69 -21.80 15.62 1.15
N GLY A 70 -22.06 16.55 0.23
CA GLY A 70 -21.41 16.63 -1.07
C GLY A 70 -19.90 16.78 -0.99
N TYR A 71 -19.38 17.60 -0.06
CA TYR A 71 -17.92 17.68 0.18
C TYR A 71 -17.34 16.41 0.75
N MET A 72 -18.07 15.67 1.60
CA MET A 72 -17.60 14.38 2.11
C MET A 72 -17.55 13.33 1.00
N PHE A 73 -18.55 13.33 0.08
CA PHE A 73 -18.54 12.44 -1.08
C PHE A 73 -17.42 12.80 -2.06
N LEU A 74 -17.17 14.10 -2.29
CA LEU A 74 -16.04 14.56 -3.09
C LEU A 74 -14.71 14.12 -2.49
N SER A 75 -14.53 14.31 -1.18
CA SER A 75 -13.35 13.83 -0.43
C SER A 75 -13.20 12.31 -0.50
N SER A 76 -14.30 11.55 -0.47
CA SER A 76 -14.29 10.10 -0.64
C SER A 76 -13.87 9.69 -2.05
N THR A 77 -14.43 10.34 -3.07
CA THR A 77 -14.07 10.06 -4.48
C THR A 77 -12.59 10.30 -4.71
N ILE A 78 -12.09 11.45 -4.26
CA ILE A 78 -10.70 11.87 -4.46
C ILE A 78 -9.74 11.01 -3.63
N GLY A 79 -9.98 10.87 -2.33
CA GLY A 79 -9.03 10.25 -1.41
C GLY A 79 -9.15 8.73 -1.32
N ILE A 80 -10.37 8.15 -1.44
CA ILE A 80 -10.58 6.71 -1.25
C ILE A 80 -10.76 5.98 -2.57
N ILE A 81 -11.68 6.45 -3.45
CA ILE A 81 -11.95 5.72 -4.69
C ILE A 81 -10.76 5.83 -5.63
N ILE A 82 -10.30 7.04 -5.93
CA ILE A 82 -9.19 7.28 -6.86
C ILE A 82 -7.84 7.22 -6.12
N GLY A 83 -7.74 7.86 -4.96
CA GLY A 83 -6.49 7.94 -4.18
C GLY A 83 -5.99 6.58 -3.72
N ASP A 84 -6.79 5.78 -3.03
CA ASP A 84 -6.38 4.43 -2.60
C ASP A 84 -6.13 3.50 -3.79
N TRP A 85 -6.91 3.64 -4.89
CA TRP A 85 -6.65 2.86 -6.09
C TRP A 85 -5.29 3.21 -6.70
N THR A 86 -4.99 4.49 -6.88
CA THR A 86 -3.69 4.92 -7.42
C THR A 86 -2.52 4.55 -6.50
N TRP A 87 -2.72 4.55 -5.19
CA TRP A 87 -1.74 4.07 -4.22
C TRP A 87 -1.45 2.57 -4.38
N LEU A 88 -2.50 1.78 -4.50
CA LEU A 88 -2.38 0.32 -4.67
C LEU A 88 -1.72 -0.05 -6.00
N GLU A 89 -2.04 0.66 -7.08
CA GLU A 89 -1.37 0.49 -8.39
C GLU A 89 0.11 0.91 -8.32
N ALA A 90 0.39 2.06 -7.70
CA ALA A 90 1.78 2.48 -7.48
C ALA A 90 2.57 1.44 -6.66
N LEU A 91 1.94 0.85 -5.64
CA LEU A 91 2.55 -0.19 -4.81
C LEU A 91 2.90 -1.45 -5.62
N GLN A 92 2.02 -1.87 -6.53
CA GLN A 92 2.26 -3.02 -7.41
C GLN A 92 3.36 -2.75 -8.44
N LEU A 93 3.41 -1.53 -9.01
CA LEU A 93 4.35 -1.17 -10.09
C LEU A 93 5.74 -0.78 -9.56
N LEU A 94 5.81 -0.04 -8.47
CA LEU A 94 7.05 0.52 -7.92
C LEU A 94 7.63 -0.30 -6.76
N GLY A 95 6.79 -1.09 -6.08
CA GLY A 95 7.11 -1.69 -4.80
C GLY A 95 7.06 -0.70 -3.63
N ALA A 96 7.01 -1.23 -2.40
CA ALA A 96 6.78 -0.46 -1.19
C ALA A 96 7.83 0.64 -0.96
N ARG A 97 9.10 0.37 -1.23
CA ARG A 97 10.21 1.32 -1.04
C ARG A 97 10.00 2.64 -1.78
N ARG A 98 9.67 2.58 -3.08
CA ARG A 98 9.49 3.76 -3.91
C ARG A 98 8.22 4.52 -3.57
N VAL A 99 7.15 3.80 -3.21
CA VAL A 99 5.90 4.42 -2.76
C VAL A 99 6.10 5.18 -1.46
N ILE A 100 6.81 4.63 -0.47
CA ILE A 100 7.15 5.32 0.78
C ILE A 100 7.98 6.60 0.52
N LEU A 101 8.91 6.53 -0.46
CA LEU A 101 9.66 7.72 -0.90
C LEU A 101 8.72 8.82 -1.42
N MET A 102 7.69 8.45 -2.20
CA MET A 102 6.70 9.41 -2.70
C MET A 102 5.78 9.90 -1.57
N ASP A 103 5.37 9.02 -0.67
CA ASP A 103 4.52 9.37 0.48
C ASP A 103 5.19 10.38 1.43
N SER A 104 6.52 10.42 1.46
CA SER A 104 7.27 11.43 2.25
C SER A 104 7.06 12.87 1.76
N LEU A 105 6.46 13.08 0.58
CA LEU A 105 6.06 14.39 0.07
C LEU A 105 4.75 14.90 0.70
N LYS A 106 3.90 14.00 1.25
CA LYS A 106 2.60 14.36 1.84
C LYS A 106 2.69 15.48 2.89
N PRO A 107 3.63 15.47 3.86
CA PRO A 107 3.77 16.54 4.84
C PRO A 107 4.09 17.92 4.22
N PHE A 108 4.88 17.94 3.16
CA PHE A 108 5.23 19.20 2.47
C PHE A 108 4.03 19.76 1.69
N LEU A 109 3.26 18.89 1.01
CA LEU A 109 2.01 19.28 0.36
C LEU A 109 0.96 19.70 1.39
N ALA A 110 0.92 19.03 2.55
CA ALA A 110 0.04 19.41 3.65
C ALA A 110 0.38 20.79 4.22
N ALA A 111 1.67 21.11 4.32
CA ALA A 111 2.12 22.43 4.71
C ALA A 111 1.69 23.50 3.69
N PHE A 112 1.88 23.21 2.40
CA PHE A 112 1.48 24.11 1.31
C PHE A 112 -0.04 24.29 1.24
N PHE A 113 -0.82 23.23 1.25
CA PHE A 113 -2.29 23.32 1.22
C PHE A 113 -2.87 23.88 2.52
N GLY A 114 -2.27 23.57 3.67
CA GLY A 114 -2.65 24.15 4.96
C GLY A 114 -2.52 25.68 4.95
N TRP A 115 -1.39 26.19 4.45
CA TRP A 115 -1.17 27.62 4.27
C TRP A 115 -2.14 28.23 3.22
N LEU A 116 -2.28 27.59 2.05
CA LEU A 116 -3.04 28.15 0.93
C LEU A 116 -4.57 28.10 1.14
N LEU A 117 -5.09 27.02 1.73
CA LEU A 117 -6.53 26.71 1.74
C LEU A 117 -7.16 26.74 3.15
N LEU A 118 -6.36 26.65 4.21
CA LEU A 118 -6.85 26.56 5.58
C LEU A 118 -6.37 27.73 6.45
N ASP A 119 -5.62 28.69 5.89
CA ASP A 119 -4.99 29.81 6.59
C ASP A 119 -4.13 29.36 7.79
N GLU A 120 -3.49 28.17 7.66
CA GLU A 120 -2.61 27.64 8.71
C GLU A 120 -1.21 28.21 8.57
N GLU A 121 -0.76 28.96 9.56
CA GLU A 121 0.61 29.44 9.62
C GLU A 121 1.54 28.43 10.29
N LEU A 122 2.58 28.00 9.56
CA LEU A 122 3.64 27.15 10.12
C LEU A 122 4.86 28.01 10.48
N ARG A 123 5.32 27.87 11.72
CA ARG A 123 6.59 28.49 12.12
C ARG A 123 7.76 27.83 11.36
N PRO A 124 8.84 28.58 11.07
CA PRO A 124 10.04 28.01 10.44
C PRO A 124 10.62 26.80 11.19
N THR A 125 10.49 26.79 12.52
CA THR A 125 10.89 25.66 13.37
C THR A 125 10.04 24.40 13.10
N ALA A 126 8.73 24.55 12.82
CA ALA A 126 7.87 23.43 12.44
C ALA A 126 8.30 22.85 11.10
N PHE A 127 8.62 23.70 10.13
CA PHE A 127 9.11 23.24 8.83
C PHE A 127 10.43 22.47 8.98
N GLY A 128 11.36 22.96 9.81
CA GLY A 128 12.58 22.23 10.15
C GLY A 128 12.32 20.87 10.80
N GLY A 129 11.31 20.78 11.68
CA GLY A 129 10.85 19.52 12.27
C GLY A 129 10.28 18.54 11.24
N ILE A 130 9.50 19.02 10.25
CA ILE A 130 8.99 18.20 9.14
C ILE A 130 10.15 17.60 8.34
N VAL A 131 11.11 18.44 7.91
CA VAL A 131 12.28 18.00 7.14
C VAL A 131 13.08 16.94 7.90
N LEU A 132 13.35 17.18 9.19
CA LEU A 132 14.13 16.26 10.02
C LEU A 132 13.39 14.92 10.23
N THR A 133 12.07 14.96 10.49
CA THR A 133 11.27 13.75 10.63
C THR A 133 11.26 12.94 9.35
N MET A 134 11.03 13.60 8.20
CA MET A 134 10.98 12.91 6.90
C MET A 134 12.33 12.33 6.51
N ALA A 135 13.44 13.05 6.75
CA ALA A 135 14.77 12.52 6.53
C ALA A 135 15.03 11.24 7.36
N GLY A 136 14.64 11.24 8.63
CA GLY A 136 14.76 10.07 9.50
C GLY A 136 13.90 8.88 9.01
N VAL A 137 12.64 9.13 8.66
CA VAL A 137 11.72 8.10 8.11
C VAL A 137 12.29 7.51 6.82
N LEU A 138 12.83 8.34 5.93
CA LEU A 138 13.44 7.88 4.68
C LEU A 138 14.66 6.98 4.90
N VAL A 139 15.56 7.36 5.84
CA VAL A 139 16.72 6.54 6.17
C VAL A 139 16.29 5.16 6.66
N VAL A 140 15.31 5.09 7.56
CA VAL A 140 14.75 3.83 8.07
C VAL A 140 14.12 3.00 6.95
N SER A 141 13.28 3.61 6.13
CA SER A 141 12.53 2.90 5.07
C SER A 141 13.44 2.34 3.98
N LEU A 142 14.55 3.04 3.68
CA LEU A 142 15.49 2.61 2.65
C LEU A 142 16.31 1.40 3.06
N GLU A 143 16.54 1.21 4.34
CA GLU A 143 17.36 0.11 4.85
C GLU A 143 16.57 -1.17 5.08
N THR A 144 15.40 -1.09 5.66
CA THR A 144 14.51 -2.24 5.88
C THR A 144 14.20 -3.02 4.58
N THR A 145 14.40 -2.38 3.44
CA THR A 145 14.12 -2.99 2.13
C THR A 145 15.36 -3.68 1.54
N ASN A 146 16.58 -3.20 1.86
CA ASN A 146 17.82 -3.83 1.37
C ASN A 146 17.96 -5.26 1.92
N ASP A 147 17.63 -5.46 3.20
CA ASP A 147 17.72 -6.77 3.84
C ASP A 147 16.75 -7.78 3.20
N ARG A 148 15.57 -7.36 2.75
CA ARG A 148 14.59 -8.23 2.06
C ARG A 148 14.97 -8.55 0.62
N ASP A 149 15.62 -7.64 -0.09
CA ASP A 149 16.07 -7.88 -1.47
C ASP A 149 17.26 -8.85 -1.49
N ASP A 150 18.10 -8.87 -0.44
CA ASP A 150 19.21 -9.81 -0.30
C ASP A 150 18.72 -11.21 0.13
N GLU A 151 17.71 -11.34 1.00
CA GLU A 151 17.07 -12.61 1.33
C GLU A 151 16.37 -13.26 0.13
N GLY A 152 15.64 -12.47 -0.68
CA GLY A 152 15.01 -12.96 -1.90
C GLY A 152 16.02 -13.45 -2.95
N ARG A 153 17.22 -12.87 -2.98
CA ARG A 153 18.30 -13.27 -3.88
C ARG A 153 18.96 -14.57 -3.45
N HIS A 154 19.12 -14.79 -2.14
CA HIS A 154 19.65 -16.05 -1.60
C HIS A 154 18.67 -17.24 -1.71
N GLU A 155 17.34 -16.98 -1.69
CA GLU A 155 16.35 -18.05 -1.94
C GLU A 155 16.28 -18.47 -3.41
N ASP A 156 16.49 -17.56 -4.36
CA ASP A 156 16.54 -17.89 -5.79
C ASP A 156 17.85 -18.62 -6.17
N ASP A 157 18.98 -18.25 -5.60
CA ASP A 157 20.27 -18.97 -5.81
C ASP A 157 20.23 -20.39 -5.23
N ASN A 158 19.62 -20.60 -4.06
CA ASN A 158 19.46 -21.94 -3.48
C ASN A 158 18.42 -22.81 -4.21
N ARG A 159 17.53 -22.24 -5.01
CA ARG A 159 16.58 -22.99 -5.84
C ARG A 159 17.18 -23.48 -7.15
N THR A 160 18.19 -22.80 -7.66
CA THR A 160 18.93 -23.23 -8.86
C THR A 160 19.86 -24.39 -8.57
N ASP A 161 20.54 -24.42 -7.41
CA ASP A 161 21.48 -25.50 -7.05
C ASP A 161 20.78 -26.84 -6.69
N ASN A 162 19.51 -26.84 -6.32
CA ASN A 162 18.74 -28.05 -6.02
C ASN A 162 18.01 -28.69 -7.21
N LYS A 163 18.16 -28.17 -8.42
CA LYS A 163 17.52 -28.72 -9.62
C LYS A 163 18.42 -29.61 -10.48
N GLU A 164 19.71 -29.72 -10.17
CA GLU A 164 20.65 -30.51 -10.97
C GLU A 164 20.75 -32.00 -10.60
N ASP A 165 20.12 -32.47 -9.49
CA ASP A 165 20.28 -33.86 -9.01
C ASP A 165 19.12 -34.84 -9.30
N GLU A 166 18.09 -34.44 -10.06
CA GLU A 166 17.00 -35.34 -10.46
C GLU A 166 16.88 -35.58 -11.97
N THR A 167 18.00 -35.93 -12.64
CA THR A 167 17.91 -36.54 -13.96
C THR A 167 18.03 -38.07 -13.81
N GLY A 168 16.90 -38.66 -13.47
CA GLY A 168 16.71 -40.12 -13.54
C GLY A 168 16.90 -40.63 -14.98
N THR A 169 17.88 -41.48 -15.10
CA THR A 169 18.22 -42.25 -16.30
C THR A 169 16.99 -42.99 -16.83
N GLN A 170 16.36 -42.50 -17.89
CA GLN A 170 15.45 -43.29 -18.68
C GLN A 170 16.24 -44.19 -19.64
N LYS A 171 16.18 -45.50 -19.41
CA LYS A 171 16.62 -46.55 -20.32
C LYS A 171 15.84 -46.48 -21.64
N VAL A 172 16.55 -46.21 -22.71
CA VAL A 172 16.07 -46.38 -24.09
C VAL A 172 16.16 -47.82 -24.48
N PRO A 173 15.16 -48.46 -25.11
CA PRO A 173 15.26 -49.85 -25.62
C PRO A 173 16.14 -49.92 -26.86
N ASP A 174 16.99 -50.96 -26.88
CA ASP A 174 17.76 -51.41 -28.04
C ASP A 174 16.84 -51.72 -29.22
N GLU A 175 17.08 -51.08 -30.39
CA GLU A 175 16.73 -51.69 -31.68
C GLU A 175 17.67 -51.18 -32.79
N ASN A 176 18.37 -52.15 -33.36
CA ASN A 176 18.87 -52.37 -34.70
C ASN A 176 20.23 -51.76 -35.13
N PRO A 177 21.20 -52.63 -35.45
CA PRO A 177 22.47 -52.23 -36.02
C PRO A 177 22.46 -52.39 -37.55
N ASP A 178 22.39 -51.28 -38.29
CA ASP A 178 22.97 -51.20 -39.65
C ASP A 178 22.85 -49.75 -40.19
N LEU A 179 23.91 -49.01 -40.01
CA LEU A 179 24.35 -47.91 -40.89
C LEU A 179 25.73 -47.42 -40.40
N THR A 180 26.78 -47.88 -41.02
CA THR A 180 28.15 -47.40 -40.83
C THR A 180 28.26 -45.92 -41.19
N MET A 181 27.96 -45.04 -40.24
CA MET A 181 28.30 -43.62 -40.34
C MET A 181 29.70 -43.40 -39.78
N ASN A 182 30.49 -42.68 -40.59
CA ASN A 182 31.86 -42.29 -40.27
C ASN A 182 31.91 -41.58 -38.89
N PRO A 183 32.68 -42.04 -37.89
CA PRO A 183 32.74 -41.51 -36.54
C PRO A 183 33.05 -39.98 -36.49
N ILE A 184 33.84 -39.46 -37.43
CA ILE A 184 34.17 -38.05 -37.57
C ILE A 184 32.93 -37.20 -37.89
N ARG A 185 31.94 -37.75 -38.59
CA ARG A 185 30.71 -37.04 -38.95
C ARG A 185 29.73 -36.96 -37.76
N MET A 186 29.74 -37.98 -36.88
CA MET A 186 28.96 -37.94 -35.61
C MET A 186 29.54 -36.93 -34.63
N GLU A 187 30.87 -36.84 -34.52
CA GLU A 187 31.53 -35.90 -33.62
C GLU A 187 31.29 -34.43 -34.06
N ILE A 188 31.34 -34.17 -35.39
CA ILE A 188 31.00 -32.83 -35.92
C ILE A 188 29.52 -32.50 -35.76
N GLN A 189 28.60 -33.47 -35.89
CA GLN A 189 27.17 -33.24 -35.65
C GLN A 189 26.85 -33.03 -34.18
N ALA A 190 27.49 -33.77 -33.27
CA ALA A 190 27.35 -33.58 -31.82
C ALA A 190 27.94 -32.23 -31.40
N TYR A 191 29.11 -31.83 -31.87
CA TYR A 191 29.74 -30.54 -31.63
C TYR A 191 28.88 -29.37 -32.13
N ASN A 192 28.31 -29.46 -33.32
CA ASN A 192 27.43 -28.43 -33.88
C ASN A 192 26.04 -28.38 -33.19
N ALA A 193 25.53 -29.52 -32.70
CA ALA A 193 24.30 -29.56 -31.94
C ALA A 193 24.48 -28.93 -30.58
N ASP A 194 25.59 -29.21 -29.87
CA ASP A 194 25.91 -28.65 -28.54
C ASP A 194 26.11 -27.13 -28.63
N HIS A 195 26.86 -26.64 -29.65
CA HIS A 195 27.04 -25.20 -29.87
C HIS A 195 25.77 -24.48 -30.35
N SER A 196 24.84 -25.17 -31.03
CA SER A 196 23.57 -24.61 -31.42
C SER A 196 22.59 -24.49 -30.22
N VAL A 197 22.62 -25.46 -29.29
CA VAL A 197 21.84 -25.43 -28.05
C VAL A 197 22.37 -24.33 -27.15
N GLU A 198 23.67 -24.24 -26.91
CA GLU A 198 24.29 -23.17 -26.13
C GLU A 198 24.00 -21.76 -26.68
N LYS A 199 24.01 -21.61 -28.01
CA LYS A 199 23.68 -20.33 -28.66
C LYS A 199 22.18 -19.96 -28.53
N ILE A 200 21.28 -20.95 -28.57
CA ILE A 200 19.84 -20.76 -28.36
C ILE A 200 19.57 -20.43 -26.91
N GLU A 201 20.23 -21.12 -25.98
CA GLU A 201 20.08 -20.88 -24.54
C GLU A 201 20.56 -19.47 -24.15
N ASN A 202 21.75 -19.07 -24.62
CA ASN A 202 22.30 -17.72 -24.43
C ASN A 202 21.43 -16.62 -25.07
N GLN A 203 20.82 -16.85 -26.24
CA GLN A 203 19.87 -15.93 -26.85
C GLN A 203 18.56 -15.85 -26.07
N THR A 204 18.09 -16.97 -25.50
CA THR A 204 16.86 -17.01 -24.71
C THR A 204 17.05 -16.30 -23.38
N VAL A 205 18.21 -16.46 -22.73
CA VAL A 205 18.57 -15.74 -21.50
C VAL A 205 18.68 -14.25 -21.78
N SER A 206 19.40 -13.83 -22.83
CA SER A 206 19.52 -12.41 -23.21
C SER A 206 18.17 -11.77 -23.52
N ASN A 207 17.32 -12.44 -24.30
CA ASN A 207 15.97 -11.96 -24.63
C ASN A 207 15.07 -11.85 -23.39
N ASN A 208 15.22 -12.76 -22.41
CA ASN A 208 14.47 -12.71 -21.17
C ASN A 208 14.95 -11.57 -20.26
N GLU A 209 16.24 -11.29 -20.22
CA GLU A 209 16.80 -10.15 -19.49
C GLU A 209 16.37 -8.83 -20.11
N GLU A 210 16.43 -8.69 -21.43
CA GLU A 210 15.95 -7.49 -22.12
C GLU A 210 14.44 -7.26 -21.89
N ARG A 211 13.62 -8.31 -21.89
CA ARG A 211 12.19 -8.23 -21.55
C ARG A 211 11.95 -7.82 -20.10
N LYS A 212 12.72 -8.36 -19.14
CA LYS A 212 12.65 -7.96 -17.72
C LYS A 212 13.03 -6.49 -17.53
N VAL A 213 14.09 -6.03 -18.21
CA VAL A 213 14.54 -4.63 -18.14
C VAL A 213 13.53 -3.69 -18.80
N ALA A 214 12.95 -4.06 -19.94
CA ALA A 214 11.91 -3.28 -20.60
C ALA A 214 10.64 -3.17 -19.75
N SER A 215 10.15 -4.29 -19.20
CA SER A 215 9.00 -4.33 -18.27
C SER A 215 9.27 -3.51 -17.00
N SER A 216 10.46 -3.59 -16.43
CA SER A 216 10.83 -2.78 -15.26
C SER A 216 10.82 -1.28 -15.55
N ARG A 217 11.29 -0.85 -16.74
CA ARG A 217 11.25 0.56 -17.15
C ARG A 217 9.83 1.06 -17.39
N GLU A 218 8.97 0.23 -17.96
CA GLU A 218 7.56 0.55 -18.19
C GLU A 218 6.82 0.70 -16.86
N ASN A 219 7.03 -0.23 -15.92
CA ASN A 219 6.48 -0.15 -14.56
C ASN A 219 6.89 1.13 -13.83
N LEU A 220 8.16 1.57 -13.99
CA LEU A 220 8.63 2.83 -13.42
C LEU A 220 7.93 4.04 -14.04
N ARG A 221 7.76 4.06 -15.38
CA ARG A 221 7.13 5.18 -16.09
C ARG A 221 5.67 5.37 -15.71
N LEU A 222 4.94 4.29 -15.43
CA LEU A 222 3.54 4.33 -15.01
C LEU A 222 3.39 4.49 -13.48
N GLY A 223 4.24 3.85 -12.70
CA GLY A 223 4.12 3.82 -11.25
C GLY A 223 4.36 5.17 -10.58
N TYR A 224 5.32 5.99 -11.05
CA TYR A 224 5.56 7.32 -10.48
C TYR A 224 4.40 8.29 -10.66
N PRO A 225 3.76 8.42 -11.83
CA PRO A 225 2.52 9.21 -11.97
C PRO A 225 1.41 8.78 -11.01
N TYR A 226 1.19 7.48 -10.82
CA TYR A 226 0.22 6.97 -9.85
C TYR A 226 0.58 7.36 -8.42
N ALA A 227 1.86 7.24 -8.02
CA ALA A 227 2.31 7.63 -6.69
C ALA A 227 2.16 9.13 -6.44
N ILE A 228 2.55 9.99 -7.39
CA ILE A 228 2.39 11.44 -7.29
C ILE A 228 0.91 11.81 -7.21
N LEU A 229 0.08 11.21 -8.07
CA LEU A 229 -1.37 11.45 -8.07
C LEU A 229 -1.99 11.06 -6.72
N ASN A 230 -1.62 9.90 -6.16
CA ASN A 230 -2.06 9.51 -4.81
C ASN A 230 -1.69 10.55 -3.76
N VAL A 231 -0.42 10.98 -3.72
CA VAL A 231 0.05 11.96 -2.72
C VAL A 231 -0.75 13.26 -2.78
N LEU A 232 -1.03 13.75 -4.00
CA LEU A 232 -1.86 14.94 -4.22
C LEU A 232 -3.32 14.72 -3.78
N LEU A 233 -3.94 13.63 -4.23
CA LEU A 233 -5.36 13.34 -3.99
C LEU A 233 -5.64 13.05 -2.51
N ASP A 234 -4.79 12.27 -1.85
CA ASP A 234 -4.94 11.94 -0.44
C ASP A 234 -4.78 13.17 0.44
N THR A 235 -3.74 14.00 0.17
CA THR A 235 -3.52 15.26 0.89
C THR A 235 -4.69 16.23 0.68
N TYR A 236 -5.18 16.39 -0.55
CA TYR A 236 -6.32 17.25 -0.84
C TYR A 236 -7.62 16.70 -0.22
N GLY A 237 -7.81 15.39 -0.21
CA GLY A 237 -8.91 14.72 0.49
C GLY A 237 -8.93 15.05 1.99
N ALA A 238 -7.75 15.11 2.63
CA ALA A 238 -7.61 15.52 4.03
C ALA A 238 -7.93 17.02 4.25
N VAL A 239 -7.57 17.89 3.30
CA VAL A 239 -7.97 19.32 3.32
C VAL A 239 -9.48 19.45 3.32
N LEU A 240 -10.19 18.76 2.42
CA LEU A 240 -11.66 18.80 2.35
C LEU A 240 -12.31 18.35 3.66
N ILE A 241 -11.78 17.30 4.30
CA ILE A 241 -12.26 16.87 5.61
C ILE A 241 -12.05 17.98 6.64
N LYS A 242 -10.86 18.55 6.71
CA LYS A 242 -10.53 19.56 7.72
C LYS A 242 -11.33 20.83 7.55
N GLN A 243 -11.60 21.24 6.31
CA GLN A 243 -12.34 22.44 5.99
C GLN A 243 -13.85 22.30 6.23
N HIS A 244 -14.44 21.17 5.82
CA HIS A 244 -15.89 20.99 5.80
C HIS A 244 -16.41 19.96 6.83
N GLY A 245 -15.54 19.25 7.52
CA GLY A 245 -15.90 18.17 8.46
C GLY A 245 -16.11 18.62 9.92
N LYS A 246 -15.88 19.92 10.25
CA LYS A 246 -15.87 20.41 11.64
C LYS A 246 -17.18 20.17 12.42
N SER A 247 -18.32 20.17 11.73
CA SER A 247 -19.65 19.96 12.33
C SER A 247 -19.97 18.49 12.57
N TYR A 248 -19.22 17.57 11.95
CA TYR A 248 -19.45 16.15 12.07
C TYR A 248 -18.61 15.52 13.18
N LYS A 249 -19.12 14.43 13.75
CA LYS A 249 -18.29 13.53 14.55
C LYS A 249 -17.39 12.71 13.61
N VAL A 250 -16.23 12.32 14.11
CA VAL A 250 -15.22 11.57 13.30
C VAL A 250 -15.79 10.32 12.62
N TRP A 251 -16.63 9.57 13.35
CA TRP A 251 -17.27 8.36 12.77
C TRP A 251 -18.34 8.67 11.72
N GLU A 252 -19.00 9.83 11.78
CA GLU A 252 -19.95 10.26 10.75
C GLU A 252 -19.22 10.61 9.44
N ILE A 253 -18.07 11.32 9.55
CA ILE A 253 -17.21 11.60 8.41
C ILE A 253 -16.75 10.28 7.75
N ASN A 254 -16.27 9.35 8.57
CA ASN A 254 -15.79 8.08 8.07
C ASN A 254 -16.93 7.24 7.48
N LEU A 255 -18.11 7.23 8.09
CA LEU A 255 -19.30 6.57 7.53
C LEU A 255 -19.67 7.15 6.16
N LEU A 256 -19.76 8.47 6.03
CA LEU A 256 -20.06 9.10 4.73
C LEU A 256 -19.01 8.76 3.69
N ARG A 257 -17.73 8.82 4.04
CA ARG A 257 -16.63 8.59 3.09
C ARG A 257 -16.50 7.11 2.71
N PHE A 258 -16.34 6.22 3.67
CA PHE A 258 -16.17 4.78 3.39
C PHE A 258 -17.48 4.14 2.92
N GLY A 259 -18.63 4.59 3.43
CA GLY A 259 -19.93 4.11 2.98
C GLY A 259 -20.19 4.48 1.52
N PHE A 260 -19.95 5.73 1.13
CA PHE A 260 -20.08 6.15 -0.26
C PHE A 260 -19.12 5.40 -1.18
N ALA A 261 -17.84 5.30 -0.82
CA ALA A 261 -16.85 4.53 -1.59
C ALA A 261 -17.24 3.05 -1.71
N GLY A 262 -17.69 2.43 -0.62
CA GLY A 262 -18.14 1.05 -0.59
C GLY A 262 -19.33 0.80 -1.52
N VAL A 263 -20.32 1.68 -1.49
CA VAL A 263 -21.51 1.61 -2.37
C VAL A 263 -21.11 1.76 -3.84
N VAL A 264 -20.31 2.77 -4.18
CA VAL A 264 -19.85 2.99 -5.57
C VAL A 264 -19.07 1.78 -6.08
N MET A 265 -18.13 1.25 -5.30
CA MET A 265 -17.36 0.06 -5.70
C MET A 265 -18.23 -1.18 -5.81
N LEU A 266 -19.23 -1.33 -4.95
CA LEU A 266 -20.21 -2.42 -5.03
C LEU A 266 -21.01 -2.33 -6.31
N LEU A 267 -21.50 -1.15 -6.69
CA LEU A 267 -22.22 -0.93 -7.93
C LEU A 267 -21.34 -1.23 -9.16
N VAL A 268 -20.07 -0.85 -9.15
CA VAL A 268 -19.09 -1.20 -10.20
C VAL A 268 -18.92 -2.71 -10.27
N SER A 269 -18.71 -3.39 -9.14
CA SER A 269 -18.52 -4.83 -9.08
C SER A 269 -19.74 -5.60 -9.60
N VAL A 270 -20.95 -5.21 -9.17
CA VAL A 270 -22.21 -5.82 -9.62
C VAL A 270 -22.45 -5.54 -11.10
N GLY A 271 -22.25 -4.29 -11.55
CA GLY A 271 -22.41 -3.91 -12.95
C GLY A 271 -21.49 -4.70 -13.88
N MET A 272 -20.20 -4.81 -13.54
CA MET A 272 -19.23 -5.61 -14.31
C MET A 272 -19.58 -7.11 -14.31
N SER A 273 -20.05 -7.63 -13.18
CA SER A 273 -20.52 -9.02 -13.08
C SER A 273 -21.73 -9.27 -13.98
N THR A 274 -22.69 -8.34 -14.01
CA THR A 274 -23.88 -8.43 -14.87
C THR A 274 -23.52 -8.37 -16.35
N VAL A 275 -22.61 -7.45 -16.75
CA VAL A 275 -22.12 -7.35 -18.14
C VAL A 275 -21.43 -8.65 -18.57
N ARG A 276 -20.61 -9.26 -17.70
CA ARG A 276 -19.96 -10.54 -17.98
C ARG A 276 -20.96 -11.67 -18.19
N LEU A 277 -21.97 -11.76 -17.34
CA LEU A 277 -23.05 -12.75 -17.48
C LEU A 277 -23.81 -12.58 -18.80
N TYR A 278 -24.05 -11.32 -19.22
CA TYR A 278 -24.77 -11.03 -20.46
C TYR A 278 -23.93 -11.36 -21.70
N ARG A 279 -22.61 -11.09 -21.68
CA ARG A 279 -21.72 -11.38 -22.82
C ARG A 279 -21.44 -12.85 -23.05
N ARG A 280 -21.79 -13.76 -22.13
CA ARG A 280 -21.62 -15.20 -22.25
C ARG A 280 -20.21 -15.66 -22.64
N ASP A 281 -19.18 -14.93 -22.21
CA ASP A 281 -17.78 -15.27 -22.47
C ASP A 281 -17.40 -16.51 -21.66
N SER A 282 -17.52 -17.68 -22.31
CA SER A 282 -17.33 -18.99 -21.69
C SER A 282 -15.87 -19.42 -21.57
N GLU A 283 -14.93 -18.74 -22.19
CA GLU A 283 -13.51 -19.13 -22.15
C GLU A 283 -12.74 -18.59 -20.93
N ASP A 284 -13.17 -17.48 -20.33
CA ASP A 284 -12.51 -16.87 -19.16
C ASP A 284 -13.12 -17.26 -17.79
N ALA A 285 -13.95 -18.29 -17.75
CA ALA A 285 -14.69 -18.69 -16.53
C ALA A 285 -13.78 -19.08 -15.35
N GLN A 286 -12.49 -19.32 -15.57
CA GLN A 286 -11.55 -19.89 -14.59
C GLN A 286 -10.73 -18.84 -13.83
N GLN A 287 -10.71 -17.57 -14.24
CA GLN A 287 -9.98 -16.52 -13.53
C GLN A 287 -10.93 -15.65 -12.71
N ASN A 288 -10.62 -15.44 -11.43
CA ASN A 288 -11.34 -14.46 -10.63
C ASN A 288 -11.13 -13.06 -11.22
N PRO A 289 -12.21 -12.39 -11.68
CA PRO A 289 -12.08 -11.06 -12.25
C PRO A 289 -11.59 -10.06 -11.20
N TRP A 290 -10.85 -9.04 -11.63
CA TRP A 290 -10.26 -8.02 -10.75
C TRP A 290 -11.29 -7.27 -9.89
N TYR A 291 -12.56 -7.22 -10.32
CA TYR A 291 -13.66 -6.54 -9.64
C TYR A 291 -14.42 -7.43 -8.63
N ALA A 292 -14.10 -8.73 -8.53
CA ALA A 292 -14.79 -9.66 -7.64
C ALA A 292 -13.95 -10.05 -6.43
N LEU A 293 -14.63 -10.35 -5.32
CA LEU A 293 -13.98 -10.86 -4.12
C LEU A 293 -13.40 -12.26 -4.34
N PRO A 294 -12.23 -12.59 -3.80
CA PRO A 294 -11.56 -13.88 -4.00
C PRO A 294 -12.15 -14.99 -3.10
N LEU A 295 -13.47 -15.21 -3.15
CA LEU A 295 -14.17 -16.12 -2.24
C LEU A 295 -13.65 -17.56 -2.30
N SER A 296 -13.30 -18.04 -3.50
CA SER A 296 -12.81 -19.41 -3.71
C SER A 296 -11.33 -19.61 -3.38
N LYS A 297 -10.55 -18.51 -3.28
CA LYS A 297 -9.09 -18.55 -3.07
C LYS A 297 -8.69 -18.37 -1.60
N MET A 298 -9.64 -18.00 -0.74
CA MET A 298 -9.37 -17.66 0.66
C MET A 298 -10.07 -18.62 1.63
N THR A 299 -9.33 -19.03 2.67
CA THR A 299 -9.87 -19.83 3.77
C THR A 299 -10.58 -18.93 4.81
N TRP A 300 -11.43 -19.52 5.64
CA TRP A 300 -12.06 -18.79 6.77
C TRP A 300 -11.05 -18.12 7.70
N SER A 301 -9.92 -18.80 7.97
CA SER A 301 -8.85 -18.23 8.76
C SER A 301 -8.24 -17.00 8.09
N SER A 302 -7.99 -17.04 6.76
CA SER A 302 -7.49 -15.89 5.99
C SER A 302 -8.48 -14.71 6.03
N TRP A 303 -9.78 -14.97 5.89
CA TRP A 303 -10.81 -13.94 6.04
C TRP A 303 -10.81 -13.32 7.43
N GLY A 304 -10.61 -14.11 8.49
CA GLY A 304 -10.46 -13.62 9.87
C GLY A 304 -9.28 -12.65 10.02
N HIS A 305 -8.09 -13.03 9.56
CA HIS A 305 -6.89 -12.17 9.61
C HIS A 305 -7.07 -10.89 8.79
N VAL A 306 -7.61 -11.02 7.57
CA VAL A 306 -7.89 -9.84 6.72
C VAL A 306 -8.92 -8.92 7.37
N SER A 307 -9.98 -9.45 7.96
CA SER A 307 -11.00 -8.63 8.64
C SER A 307 -10.43 -7.88 9.84
N VAL A 308 -9.60 -8.51 10.67
CA VAL A 308 -8.90 -7.84 11.78
C VAL A 308 -7.98 -6.74 11.24
N GLY A 309 -7.17 -7.04 10.22
CA GLY A 309 -6.31 -6.05 9.59
C GLY A 309 -7.10 -4.86 9.02
N VAL A 310 -8.23 -5.12 8.34
CA VAL A 310 -9.13 -4.08 7.82
C VAL A 310 -9.71 -3.21 8.93
N LEU A 311 -10.16 -3.81 10.04
CA LEU A 311 -10.68 -3.05 11.18
C LEU A 311 -9.60 -2.14 11.79
N LEU A 312 -8.35 -2.59 11.85
CA LEU A 312 -7.25 -1.75 12.32
C LEU A 312 -6.91 -0.64 11.33
N VAL A 313 -6.71 -0.98 10.05
CA VAL A 313 -6.24 -0.04 9.02
C VAL A 313 -7.33 0.90 8.54
N THR A 314 -8.56 0.42 8.36
CA THR A 314 -9.62 1.20 7.68
C THR A 314 -10.70 1.73 8.65
N PHE A 315 -10.79 1.19 9.86
CA PHE A 315 -11.73 1.67 10.88
C PHE A 315 -11.01 2.46 11.98
N ALA A 316 -10.01 1.86 12.65
CA ALA A 316 -9.35 2.51 13.79
C ALA A 316 -8.40 3.64 13.33
N THR A 317 -7.53 3.39 12.33
CA THR A 317 -6.58 4.40 11.86
C THR A 317 -7.24 5.67 11.34
N PRO A 318 -8.23 5.64 10.42
CA PRO A 318 -8.89 6.87 9.96
C PRO A 318 -9.64 7.60 11.07
N SER A 319 -10.14 6.89 12.08
CA SER A 319 -10.75 7.52 13.26
C SER A 319 -9.74 8.35 14.04
N LEU A 320 -8.56 7.82 14.29
CA LEU A 320 -7.46 8.52 14.96
C LEU A 320 -6.91 9.66 14.11
N THR A 321 -6.69 9.43 12.82
CA THR A 321 -6.17 10.44 11.90
C THR A 321 -7.13 11.62 11.74
N ASN A 322 -8.41 11.36 11.50
CA ASN A 322 -9.41 12.43 11.37
C ASN A 322 -9.63 13.16 12.69
N TYR A 323 -9.56 12.47 13.83
CA TYR A 323 -9.55 13.16 15.12
C TYR A 323 -8.35 14.12 15.23
N ALA A 324 -7.15 13.66 14.88
CA ALA A 324 -5.95 14.50 14.90
C ALA A 324 -6.07 15.71 13.95
N LEU A 325 -6.60 15.54 12.75
CA LEU A 325 -6.80 16.61 11.76
C LEU A 325 -7.59 17.80 12.33
N PHE A 326 -8.53 17.56 13.23
CA PHE A 326 -9.32 18.63 13.86
C PHE A 326 -8.65 19.27 15.08
N GLN A 327 -7.64 18.62 15.66
CA GLN A 327 -6.97 19.10 16.88
C GLN A 327 -5.64 19.80 16.61
N ILE A 328 -4.99 19.50 15.49
CA ILE A 328 -3.65 20.01 15.17
C ILE A 328 -3.58 20.46 13.70
N ALA A 329 -2.54 21.22 13.35
CA ALA A 329 -2.32 21.67 11.97
C ALA A 329 -2.20 20.48 10.99
N LEU A 330 -2.67 20.67 9.74
CA LEU A 330 -2.69 19.62 8.71
C LEU A 330 -1.30 19.02 8.50
N ALA A 331 -0.29 19.87 8.32
CA ALA A 331 1.09 19.43 8.13
C ALA A 331 1.61 18.61 9.31
N LEU A 332 1.28 19.02 10.55
CA LEU A 332 1.65 18.29 11.77
C LEU A 332 0.99 16.92 11.81
N ALA A 333 -0.32 16.84 11.54
CA ALA A 333 -1.06 15.59 11.52
C ALA A 333 -0.51 14.60 10.49
N LEU A 334 -0.24 15.04 9.25
CA LEU A 334 0.27 14.18 8.20
C LEU A 334 1.75 13.82 8.40
N THR A 335 2.57 14.70 8.99
CA THR A 335 3.96 14.35 9.37
C THR A 335 3.98 13.23 10.40
N LEU A 336 3.19 13.36 11.48
CA LEU A 336 3.08 12.32 12.50
C LEU A 336 2.45 11.03 11.94
N GLY A 337 1.51 11.17 11.00
CA GLY A 337 0.92 10.04 10.28
C GLY A 337 1.92 9.25 9.40
N SER A 338 2.99 9.89 8.96
CA SER A 338 3.99 9.29 8.06
C SER A 338 5.10 8.51 8.78
N ILE A 339 5.10 8.43 10.11
CA ILE A 339 6.14 7.71 10.89
C ILE A 339 5.91 6.19 10.99
N GLY A 340 4.94 5.65 10.27
CA GLY A 340 4.64 4.21 10.23
C GLY A 340 5.87 3.30 10.12
N PRO A 341 6.84 3.57 9.23
CA PRO A 341 8.07 2.79 9.11
C PRO A 341 8.90 2.68 10.41
N LEU A 342 8.82 3.68 11.31
CA LEU A 342 9.50 3.58 12.61
C LEU A 342 8.90 2.53 13.52
N TYR A 343 7.60 2.28 13.43
CA TYR A 343 6.92 1.25 14.21
C TYR A 343 7.18 -0.15 13.67
N SER A 344 7.51 -0.29 12.39
CA SER A 344 7.86 -1.58 11.82
C SER A 344 9.16 -2.15 12.43
N LEU A 345 10.12 -1.31 12.83
CA LEU A 345 11.39 -1.73 13.40
C LEU A 345 11.26 -2.60 14.66
N PRO A 346 10.61 -2.11 15.76
CA PRO A 346 10.46 -2.93 16.94
C PRO A 346 9.57 -4.16 16.68
N LEU A 347 8.61 -4.07 15.77
CA LEU A 347 7.75 -5.20 15.41
C LEU A 347 8.53 -6.27 14.65
N THR A 348 9.38 -5.90 13.69
CA THR A 348 10.25 -6.83 12.97
C THR A 348 11.25 -7.48 13.91
N PHE A 349 11.89 -6.72 14.79
CA PHE A 349 12.79 -7.24 15.80
C PHE A 349 12.11 -8.26 16.73
N LEU A 350 10.88 -7.99 17.17
CA LEU A 350 10.11 -8.92 18.00
C LEU A 350 9.68 -10.20 17.27
N MET A 351 9.40 -10.11 15.96
CA MET A 351 8.88 -11.23 15.18
C MET A 351 9.98 -12.05 14.49
N GLN A 352 11.05 -11.43 14.00
CA GLN A 352 12.11 -12.04 13.20
C GLN A 352 13.44 -12.15 13.95
N HIS A 353 13.56 -11.49 15.11
CA HIS A 353 14.79 -11.44 15.95
C HIS A 353 16.00 -10.80 15.26
N ASP A 354 15.78 -10.06 14.15
CA ASP A 354 16.83 -9.38 13.42
C ASP A 354 17.19 -8.06 14.10
N PRO A 355 18.46 -7.83 14.48
CA PRO A 355 18.85 -6.59 15.14
C PRO A 355 18.85 -5.44 14.13
N PRO A 356 18.31 -4.24 14.51
CA PRO A 356 18.33 -3.10 13.63
C PRO A 356 19.77 -2.64 13.37
N THR A 357 20.07 -2.23 12.15
CA THR A 357 21.38 -1.70 11.79
C THR A 357 21.64 -0.33 12.42
N ILE A 358 22.90 0.08 12.49
CA ILE A 358 23.28 1.40 13.03
C ILE A 358 22.60 2.54 12.25
N ARG A 359 22.46 2.40 10.93
CA ARG A 359 21.80 3.41 10.08
C ARG A 359 20.33 3.55 10.41
N THR A 360 19.63 2.43 10.60
CA THR A 360 18.22 2.38 11.01
C THR A 360 18.04 3.08 12.38
N VAL A 361 18.94 2.83 13.34
CA VAL A 361 18.90 3.49 14.65
C VAL A 361 19.11 4.99 14.53
N ILE A 362 20.07 5.43 13.70
CA ILE A 362 20.29 6.87 13.44
C ILE A 362 19.06 7.49 12.79
N GLY A 363 18.48 6.86 11.77
CA GLY A 363 17.26 7.32 11.10
C GLY A 363 16.08 7.45 12.07
N ALA A 364 15.89 6.47 12.94
CA ALA A 364 14.84 6.51 13.97
C ALA A 364 15.08 7.67 14.96
N PHE A 365 16.33 7.89 15.39
CA PHE A 365 16.65 8.99 16.28
C PHE A 365 16.41 10.36 15.63
N LEU A 366 16.78 10.54 14.35
CA LEU A 366 16.50 11.76 13.59
C LEU A 366 14.99 12.01 13.47
N ALA A 367 14.20 10.98 13.17
CA ALA A 367 12.76 11.11 13.05
C ALA A 367 12.11 11.51 14.40
N VAL A 368 12.51 10.88 15.49
CA VAL A 368 12.02 11.23 16.84
C VAL A 368 12.42 12.65 17.21
N ALA A 369 13.66 13.05 16.95
CA ALA A 369 14.12 14.43 17.19
C ALA A 369 13.31 15.44 16.37
N GLY A 370 13.01 15.14 15.10
CA GLY A 370 12.14 15.94 14.25
C GLY A 370 10.73 16.08 14.81
N VAL A 371 10.13 14.99 15.30
CA VAL A 371 8.82 14.98 15.96
C VAL A 371 8.85 15.87 17.21
N VAL A 372 9.88 15.79 18.02
CA VAL A 372 10.03 16.64 19.23
C VAL A 372 10.12 18.11 18.85
N VAL A 373 10.93 18.48 17.86
CA VAL A 373 11.04 19.87 17.37
C VAL A 373 9.69 20.36 16.83
N LEU A 374 9.01 19.53 16.04
CA LEU A 374 7.73 19.83 15.44
C LEU A 374 6.63 20.07 16.49
N THR A 375 6.56 19.23 17.51
CA THR A 375 5.50 19.28 18.53
C THR A 375 5.75 20.34 19.61
N TRP A 376 7.01 20.61 19.95
CA TRP A 376 7.33 21.54 21.03
C TRP A 376 7.37 23.00 20.58
N LYS A 377 8.03 23.28 19.45
CA LYS A 377 8.25 24.66 18.96
C LYS A 377 7.43 25.01 17.72
N GLY A 378 6.77 24.02 17.12
CA GLY A 378 6.10 24.18 15.83
C GLY A 378 4.69 24.77 15.88
N THR A 379 4.07 24.83 17.04
CA THR A 379 2.68 25.32 17.19
C THR A 379 2.63 26.79 17.56
N PRO A 380 1.80 27.60 16.86
CA PRO A 380 1.47 28.92 17.36
C PRO A 380 0.75 28.80 18.72
N PRO A 381 0.90 29.80 19.63
CA PRO A 381 0.07 29.86 20.82
C PRO A 381 -1.42 29.90 20.40
N GLU A 382 -2.25 29.12 21.08
CA GLU A 382 -3.71 29.20 20.91
C GLU A 382 -4.15 30.67 21.05
N LYS A 383 -4.82 31.20 20.00
CA LYS A 383 -5.50 32.51 20.07
C LYS A 383 -6.81 32.37 20.79
#